data_1f987457c51f87e388c42c6333b1c614
#
_entry.id   1f987457c51f87e388c42c6333b1c614
#
_cell.length_a   1.000
_cell.length_b   1.000
_cell.length_c   1.000
_cell.angle_alpha   90.00
_cell.angle_beta   90.00
_cell.angle_gamma   90.00
#
_symmetry.space_group_name_H-M   'P 1'
#
loop_
_entity.id
_entity.type
_entity.pdbx_description
1 polymer ?
#
loop_
_entity_poly.entity_id
_entity_poly.type
_entity_poly.pdbx_seq_one_letter_code
_entity_poly.pdbx_strand_id
1 'polypeptide(L)'
;TFCNYVFTLSLYYFTPYATSILGATVTFGATLAAMKRWFSLFGNVGGGFFSDKFGTGNALLISFVVMALGTVGILLLPTNSGSIVLFTVLFVLIYIFYNVNYAQTWAMMDEGAVPEKYSGTAAGIISTIGYLPEIFVSVLAGMMIDQNPGVGGYRLFFGFLIAMLVLGAVFVLFWKSYLKKHPKVN
;
A
#
# COMPACT_ATOMS: atom_id res chain seq x y z
N THR A 1 -4.07 -8.80 -2.39
CA THR A 1 -4.13 -7.94 -3.60
C THR A 1 -5.09 -6.77 -3.40
N PHE A 2 -6.38 -6.98 -3.10
CA PHE A 2 -7.40 -5.92 -3.00
C PHE A 2 -6.98 -4.72 -2.11
N CYS A 3 -6.60 -4.97 -0.84
CA CYS A 3 -6.19 -3.89 0.08
C CYS A 3 -4.92 -3.16 -0.40
N ASN A 4 -4.00 -3.87 -1.03
CA ASN A 4 -2.82 -3.26 -1.62
C ASN A 4 -3.19 -2.36 -2.80
N TYR A 5 -4.15 -2.78 -3.61
CA TYR A 5 -4.60 -1.99 -4.77
C TYR A 5 -5.39 -0.74 -4.37
N VAL A 6 -6.19 -0.81 -3.29
CA VAL A 6 -6.77 0.39 -2.66
C VAL A 6 -5.67 1.40 -2.33
N PHE A 7 -4.57 0.94 -1.76
CA PHE A 7 -3.45 1.80 -1.45
C PHE A 7 -2.73 2.34 -2.71
N THR A 8 -2.60 1.53 -3.76
CA THR A 8 -2.04 1.94 -5.06
C THR A 8 -2.73 3.19 -5.60
N LEU A 9 -4.06 3.16 -5.66
CA LEU A 9 -4.88 4.27 -6.16
C LEU A 9 -4.78 5.49 -5.24
N SER A 10 -4.64 5.26 -3.96
CA SER A 10 -4.53 6.30 -2.94
C SER A 10 -3.23 7.08 -3.02
N LEU A 11 -2.17 6.53 -3.59
CA LEU A 11 -0.88 7.21 -3.79
C LEU A 11 -1.00 8.50 -4.62
N TYR A 12 -2.05 8.62 -5.44
CA TYR A 12 -2.31 9.85 -6.20
C TYR A 12 -2.71 11.03 -5.32
N TYR A 13 -3.23 10.79 -4.11
CA TYR A 13 -3.72 11.83 -3.20
C TYR A 13 -2.66 12.36 -2.23
N PHE A 14 -1.50 11.70 -2.11
CA PHE A 14 -0.40 12.18 -1.26
C PHE A 14 0.26 13.44 -1.81
N THR A 15 0.36 13.58 -3.13
CA THR A 15 0.91 14.80 -3.76
C THR A 15 -0.01 16.01 -3.55
N PRO A 16 -1.32 15.95 -3.85
CA PRO A 16 -2.25 17.00 -3.51
C PRO A 16 -2.28 17.35 -2.01
N TYR A 17 -2.18 16.35 -1.13
CA TYR A 17 -2.06 16.62 0.31
C TYR A 17 -0.83 17.47 0.63
N ALA A 18 0.33 17.12 0.09
CA ALA A 18 1.56 17.87 0.33
C ALA A 18 1.46 19.31 -0.19
N THR A 19 0.88 19.52 -1.36
CA THR A 19 0.78 20.87 -1.97
C THR A 19 -0.34 21.69 -1.34
N SER A 20 -1.52 21.12 -1.12
CA SER A 20 -2.69 21.89 -0.66
C SER A 20 -2.75 22.05 0.86
N ILE A 21 -2.22 21.10 1.63
CA ILE A 21 -2.32 21.12 3.10
C ILE A 21 -1.00 21.50 3.78
N LEU A 22 0.14 20.96 3.31
CA LEU A 22 1.44 21.30 3.89
C LEU A 22 2.08 22.52 3.25
N GLY A 23 1.50 23.06 2.16
CA GLY A 23 2.03 24.22 1.45
C GLY A 23 3.31 23.93 0.64
N ALA A 24 3.50 22.68 0.21
CA ALA A 24 4.60 22.31 -0.67
C ALA A 24 4.42 22.92 -2.06
N THR A 25 5.54 23.22 -2.74
CA THR A 25 5.50 23.77 -4.09
C THR A 25 5.05 22.73 -5.12
N VAL A 26 4.52 23.19 -6.27
CA VAL A 26 4.17 22.29 -7.40
C VAL A 26 5.40 21.53 -7.88
N THR A 27 6.58 22.16 -7.89
CA THR A 27 7.85 21.51 -8.25
C THR A 27 8.17 20.37 -7.27
N PHE A 28 7.95 20.55 -5.97
CA PHE A 28 8.09 19.48 -4.98
C PHE A 28 7.15 18.31 -5.28
N GLY A 29 5.88 18.60 -5.62
CA GLY A 29 4.92 17.57 -6.00
C GLY A 29 5.37 16.75 -7.22
N ALA A 30 5.92 17.41 -8.25
CA ALA A 30 6.48 16.77 -9.41
C ALA A 30 7.72 15.91 -9.04
N THR A 31 8.59 16.41 -8.16
CA THR A 31 9.74 15.66 -7.65
C THR A 31 9.30 14.41 -6.89
N LEU A 32 8.29 14.53 -6.03
CA LEU A 32 7.74 13.41 -5.28
C LEU A 32 7.19 12.32 -6.24
N ALA A 33 6.52 12.73 -7.31
CA ALA A 33 6.03 11.80 -8.35
C ALA A 33 7.17 11.11 -9.11
N ALA A 34 8.28 11.81 -9.39
CA ALA A 34 9.46 11.24 -10.03
C ALA A 34 10.20 10.27 -9.09
N MET A 35 10.32 10.60 -7.81
CA MET A 35 10.96 9.77 -6.79
C MET A 35 10.28 8.39 -6.67
N LYS A 36 8.96 8.31 -6.85
CA LYS A 36 8.24 7.02 -6.85
C LYS A 36 8.88 6.01 -7.81
N ARG A 37 9.24 6.42 -9.02
CA ARG A 37 9.82 5.52 -10.02
C ARG A 37 11.17 4.95 -9.58
N TRP A 38 12.02 5.76 -8.97
CA TRP A 38 13.31 5.32 -8.45
C TRP A 38 13.15 4.37 -7.26
N PHE A 39 12.31 4.72 -6.30
CA PHE A 39 12.08 3.88 -5.13
C PHE A 39 11.33 2.58 -5.44
N SER A 40 10.56 2.50 -6.54
CA SER A 40 9.94 1.25 -6.96
C SER A 40 10.97 0.18 -7.35
N LEU A 41 12.08 0.58 -7.97
CA LEU A 41 13.16 -0.35 -8.30
C LEU A 41 13.75 -0.96 -7.02
N PHE A 42 14.08 -0.12 -6.03
CA PHE A 42 14.61 -0.60 -4.74
C PHE A 42 13.59 -1.44 -3.97
N GLY A 43 12.33 -1.05 -3.97
CA GLY A 43 11.26 -1.80 -3.30
C GLY A 43 10.99 -3.16 -3.92
N ASN A 44 10.96 -3.25 -5.26
CA ASN A 44 10.73 -4.51 -5.95
C ASN A 44 11.90 -5.49 -5.81
N VAL A 45 13.13 -5.02 -6.04
CA VAL A 45 14.34 -5.85 -5.88
C VAL A 45 14.56 -6.21 -4.41
N GLY A 46 14.49 -5.21 -3.52
CA GLY A 46 14.59 -5.42 -2.08
C GLY A 46 13.49 -6.32 -1.52
N GLY A 47 12.29 -6.29 -2.12
CA GLY A 47 11.17 -7.14 -1.76
C GLY A 47 11.47 -8.64 -1.89
N GLY A 48 12.18 -9.06 -2.95
CA GLY A 48 12.64 -10.42 -3.12
C GLY A 48 13.56 -10.84 -1.95
N PHE A 49 14.65 -10.10 -1.72
CA PHE A 49 15.57 -10.38 -0.61
C PHE A 49 14.90 -10.35 0.77
N PHE A 50 13.95 -9.43 0.95
CA PHE A 50 13.20 -9.32 2.20
C PHE A 50 12.32 -10.55 2.42
N SER A 51 11.68 -11.05 1.37
CA SER A 51 10.88 -12.27 1.39
C SER A 51 11.74 -13.52 1.63
N ASP A 52 12.90 -13.62 0.98
CA ASP A 52 13.82 -14.75 1.17
C ASP A 52 14.29 -14.86 2.63
N LYS A 53 14.49 -13.71 3.29
CA LYS A 53 14.95 -13.67 4.68
C LYS A 53 13.84 -13.92 5.70
N PHE A 54 12.65 -13.35 5.50
CA PHE A 54 11.56 -13.37 6.49
C PHE A 54 10.41 -14.31 6.13
N GLY A 55 10.37 -14.82 4.90
CA GLY A 55 9.25 -15.55 4.32
C GLY A 55 8.16 -14.61 3.81
N THR A 56 7.46 -14.99 2.73
CA THR A 56 6.44 -14.18 2.03
C THR A 56 5.36 -13.66 2.97
N GLY A 57 4.80 -14.54 3.80
CA GLY A 57 3.73 -14.13 4.72
C GLY A 57 4.17 -13.13 5.80
N ASN A 58 5.42 -13.22 6.31
CA ASN A 58 5.94 -12.21 7.24
C ASN A 58 6.29 -10.91 6.53
N ALA A 59 6.88 -10.99 5.33
CA ALA A 59 7.19 -9.82 4.51
C ALA A 59 5.94 -9.00 4.21
N LEU A 60 4.83 -9.65 3.83
CA LEU A 60 3.53 -9.01 3.64
C LEU A 60 3.01 -8.36 4.92
N LEU A 61 3.03 -9.08 6.05
CA LEU A 61 2.53 -8.57 7.32
C LEU A 61 3.32 -7.33 7.76
N ILE A 62 4.65 -7.42 7.74
CA ILE A 62 5.53 -6.29 8.09
C ILE A 62 5.25 -5.09 7.17
N SER A 63 5.08 -5.33 5.87
CA SER A 63 4.79 -4.26 4.91
C SER A 63 3.47 -3.57 5.21
N PHE A 64 2.39 -4.30 5.48
CA PHE A 64 1.10 -3.70 5.86
C PHE A 64 1.20 -2.91 7.16
N VAL A 65 1.91 -3.42 8.17
CA VAL A 65 2.09 -2.74 9.45
C VAL A 65 2.90 -1.45 9.26
N VAL A 66 4.01 -1.49 8.54
CA VAL A 66 4.84 -0.30 8.28
C VAL A 66 4.08 0.75 7.49
N MET A 67 3.33 0.35 6.47
CA MET A 67 2.49 1.25 5.68
C MET A 67 1.40 1.90 6.55
N ALA A 68 0.73 1.11 7.42
CA ALA A 68 -0.29 1.62 8.33
C ALA A 68 0.30 2.62 9.33
N LEU A 69 1.41 2.27 10.00
CA LEU A 69 2.09 3.16 10.94
C LEU A 69 2.62 4.43 10.27
N GLY A 70 3.18 4.31 9.07
CA GLY A 70 3.63 5.47 8.29
C GLY A 70 2.46 6.40 7.92
N THR A 71 1.30 5.83 7.52
CA THR A 71 0.10 6.62 7.21
C THR A 71 -0.48 7.29 8.47
N VAL A 72 -0.47 6.61 9.62
CA VAL A 72 -0.79 7.22 10.93
C VAL A 72 0.18 8.35 11.24
N GLY A 73 1.48 8.15 11.00
CA GLY A 73 2.49 9.19 11.16
C GLY A 73 2.16 10.43 10.34
N ILE A 74 1.80 10.27 9.06
CA ILE A 74 1.37 11.38 8.19
C ILE A 74 0.11 12.07 8.73
N LEU A 75 -0.87 11.30 9.21
CA LEU A 75 -2.11 11.82 9.78
C LEU A 75 -1.88 12.72 11.01
N LEU A 76 -0.85 12.41 11.80
CA LEU A 76 -0.50 13.12 13.03
C LEU A 76 0.43 14.32 12.79
N LEU A 77 0.93 14.53 11.57
CA LEU A 77 1.80 15.65 11.26
C LEU A 77 1.09 17.00 11.44
N PRO A 78 1.79 18.01 11.98
CA PRO A 78 1.31 19.38 11.91
C PRO A 78 1.12 19.83 10.46
N THR A 79 0.02 20.53 10.19
CA THR A 79 -0.36 20.97 8.84
C THR A 79 0.33 22.30 8.47
N ASN A 80 1.67 22.25 8.42
CA ASN A 80 2.50 23.40 8.07
C ASN A 80 3.70 22.96 7.20
N SER A 81 4.37 23.93 6.60
CA SER A 81 5.52 23.67 5.74
C SER A 81 6.73 23.03 6.44
N GLY A 82 6.86 23.17 7.75
CA GLY A 82 7.90 22.51 8.55
C GLY A 82 7.77 20.98 8.53
N SER A 83 6.58 20.46 8.26
CA SER A 83 6.30 19.02 8.20
C SER A 83 6.68 18.35 6.87
N ILE A 84 7.04 19.12 5.83
CA ILE A 84 7.29 18.60 4.47
C ILE A 84 8.42 17.56 4.47
N VAL A 85 9.49 17.81 5.24
CA VAL A 85 10.64 16.86 5.30
C VAL A 85 10.20 15.54 5.92
N LEU A 86 9.53 15.59 7.08
CA LEU A 86 9.07 14.37 7.77
C LEU A 86 8.00 13.64 6.95
N PHE A 87 7.08 14.37 6.31
CA PHE A 87 6.14 13.81 5.35
C PHE A 87 6.87 13.05 4.23
N THR A 88 7.92 13.65 3.65
CA THR A 88 8.69 13.02 2.57
C THR A 88 9.35 11.72 3.03
N VAL A 89 9.96 11.71 4.22
CA VAL A 89 10.60 10.52 4.79
C VAL A 89 9.55 9.41 4.99
N LEU A 90 8.42 9.74 5.63
CA LEU A 90 7.33 8.78 5.83
C LEU A 90 6.76 8.27 4.51
N PHE A 91 6.54 9.16 3.54
CA PHE A 91 6.04 8.79 2.23
C PHE A 91 7.00 7.83 1.49
N VAL A 92 8.30 8.10 1.50
CA VAL A 92 9.32 7.23 0.88
C VAL A 92 9.33 5.86 1.56
N LEU A 93 9.29 5.83 2.90
CA LEU A 93 9.23 4.59 3.67
C LEU A 93 7.98 3.76 3.30
N ILE A 94 6.82 4.38 3.32
CA ILE A 94 5.55 3.76 2.91
C ILE A 94 5.66 3.23 1.49
N TYR A 95 6.23 4.01 0.57
CA TYR A 95 6.31 3.64 -0.83
C TYR A 95 7.26 2.46 -1.09
N ILE A 96 8.38 2.37 -0.36
CA ILE A 96 9.27 1.20 -0.42
C ILE A 96 8.52 -0.06 0.04
N PHE A 97 7.87 -0.01 1.20
CA PHE A 97 7.13 -1.17 1.71
C PHE A 97 5.88 -1.51 0.90
N TYR A 98 5.26 -0.52 0.26
CA TYR A 98 4.22 -0.77 -0.75
C TYR A 98 4.75 -1.64 -1.90
N ASN A 99 5.94 -1.33 -2.45
CA ASN A 99 6.53 -2.13 -3.53
C ASN A 99 6.96 -3.53 -3.05
N VAL A 100 7.50 -3.64 -1.83
CA VAL A 100 7.75 -4.94 -1.19
C VAL A 100 6.46 -5.76 -1.14
N ASN A 101 5.36 -5.18 -0.67
CA ASN A 101 4.06 -5.83 -0.58
C ASN A 101 3.53 -6.25 -1.97
N TYR A 102 3.64 -5.36 -2.95
CA TYR A 102 3.20 -5.63 -4.32
C TYR A 102 3.95 -6.81 -4.94
N ALA A 103 5.28 -6.88 -4.77
CA ALA A 103 6.11 -7.98 -5.26
C ALA A 103 5.68 -9.34 -4.67
N GLN A 104 5.25 -9.36 -3.38
CA GLN A 104 4.83 -10.60 -2.72
C GLN A 104 3.45 -11.12 -3.15
N THR A 105 2.64 -10.30 -3.79
CA THR A 105 1.28 -10.69 -4.20
C THR A 105 1.28 -11.95 -5.07
N TRP A 106 2.24 -12.05 -5.97
CA TRP A 106 2.35 -13.19 -6.88
C TRP A 106 3.04 -14.39 -6.24
N ALA A 107 3.99 -14.17 -5.34
CA ALA A 107 4.65 -15.23 -4.58
C ALA A 107 3.67 -16.04 -3.69
N MET A 108 2.55 -15.43 -3.28
CA MET A 108 1.49 -16.13 -2.55
C MET A 108 0.84 -17.25 -3.36
N MET A 109 0.84 -17.19 -4.70
CA MET A 109 0.30 -18.26 -5.54
C MET A 109 1.14 -19.55 -5.40
N ASP A 110 2.46 -19.39 -5.37
CA ASP A 110 3.39 -20.51 -5.18
C ASP A 110 3.27 -21.08 -3.76
N GLU A 111 3.13 -20.21 -2.75
CA GLU A 111 2.88 -20.66 -1.37
C GLU A 111 1.55 -21.39 -1.23
N GLY A 112 0.52 -20.98 -1.96
CA GLY A 112 -0.80 -21.61 -1.99
C GLY A 112 -0.84 -22.94 -2.74
N ALA A 113 0.30 -23.41 -3.27
CA ALA A 113 0.41 -24.66 -4.05
C ALA A 113 -0.61 -24.74 -5.21
N VAL A 114 -0.85 -23.60 -5.88
CA VAL A 114 -1.73 -23.56 -7.06
C VAL A 114 -1.09 -24.41 -8.17
N PRO A 115 -1.75 -25.46 -8.66
CA PRO A 115 -1.19 -26.27 -9.74
C PRO A 115 -0.90 -25.42 -10.98
N GLU A 116 0.23 -25.65 -11.64
CA GLU A 116 0.69 -24.86 -12.79
C GLU A 116 -0.37 -24.73 -13.90
N LYS A 117 -1.12 -25.82 -14.17
CA LYS A 117 -2.22 -25.85 -15.14
C LYS A 117 -3.36 -24.87 -14.84
N TYR A 118 -3.49 -24.41 -13.59
CA TYR A 118 -4.53 -23.45 -13.17
C TYR A 118 -3.96 -22.06 -12.85
N SER A 119 -2.65 -21.85 -12.99
CA SER A 119 -2.00 -20.57 -12.64
C SER A 119 -2.60 -19.37 -13.37
N GLY A 120 -2.90 -19.53 -14.67
CA GLY A 120 -3.56 -18.47 -15.46
C GLY A 120 -4.97 -18.12 -14.95
N THR A 121 -5.78 -19.13 -14.62
CA THR A 121 -7.13 -18.94 -14.08
C THR A 121 -7.07 -18.28 -12.70
N ALA A 122 -6.16 -18.74 -11.83
CA ALA A 122 -5.96 -18.16 -10.51
C ALA A 122 -5.49 -16.71 -10.60
N ALA A 123 -4.53 -16.41 -11.47
CA ALA A 123 -4.09 -15.03 -11.74
C ALA A 123 -5.23 -14.14 -12.24
N GLY A 124 -6.08 -14.65 -13.14
CA GLY A 124 -7.27 -13.95 -13.63
C GLY A 124 -8.25 -13.59 -12.51
N ILE A 125 -8.59 -14.56 -11.63
CA ILE A 125 -9.47 -14.33 -10.49
C ILE A 125 -8.87 -13.32 -9.50
N ILE A 126 -7.58 -13.49 -9.14
CA ILE A 126 -6.86 -12.59 -8.24
C ILE A 126 -6.83 -11.18 -8.80
N SER A 127 -6.56 -11.03 -10.10
CA SER A 127 -6.55 -9.72 -10.76
C SER A 127 -7.93 -9.09 -10.80
N THR A 128 -8.97 -9.85 -11.14
CA THR A 128 -10.34 -9.35 -11.20
C THR A 128 -10.78 -8.80 -9.84
N ILE A 129 -10.60 -9.58 -8.78
CA ILE A 129 -10.93 -9.14 -7.42
C ILE A 129 -10.00 -8.01 -6.97
N GLY A 130 -8.71 -8.13 -7.30
CA GLY A 130 -7.68 -7.17 -6.91
C GLY A 130 -7.91 -5.78 -7.48
N TYR A 131 -8.43 -5.66 -8.70
CA TYR A 131 -8.65 -4.39 -9.39
C TYR A 131 -10.04 -3.78 -9.16
N LEU A 132 -10.96 -4.48 -8.48
CA LEU A 132 -12.26 -3.91 -8.10
C LEU A 132 -12.18 -2.51 -7.43
N PRO A 133 -11.15 -2.19 -6.59
CA PRO A 133 -11.01 -0.87 -6.01
C PRO A 133 -10.96 0.27 -7.03
N GLU A 134 -10.53 0.03 -8.27
CA GLU A 134 -10.46 1.04 -9.32
C GLU A 134 -11.82 1.67 -9.61
N ILE A 135 -12.90 0.92 -9.42
CA ILE A 135 -14.28 1.37 -9.66
C ILE A 135 -14.71 2.43 -8.63
N PHE A 136 -14.29 2.31 -7.37
CA PHE A 136 -14.88 3.10 -6.29
C PHE A 136 -13.90 3.96 -5.48
N VAL A 137 -12.60 3.62 -5.42
CA VAL A 137 -11.65 4.33 -4.52
C VAL A 137 -11.50 5.79 -4.91
N SER A 138 -11.41 6.10 -6.20
CA SER A 138 -11.29 7.49 -6.66
C SER A 138 -12.56 8.30 -6.36
N VAL A 139 -13.73 7.68 -6.50
CA VAL A 139 -15.02 8.31 -6.17
C VAL A 139 -15.11 8.56 -4.66
N LEU A 140 -14.79 7.54 -3.83
CA LEU A 140 -14.80 7.68 -2.37
C LEU A 140 -13.81 8.76 -1.90
N ALA A 141 -12.59 8.77 -2.45
CA ALA A 141 -11.60 9.78 -2.12
C ALA A 141 -12.08 11.19 -2.47
N GLY A 142 -12.63 11.39 -3.68
CA GLY A 142 -13.22 12.65 -4.10
C GLY A 142 -14.35 13.07 -3.15
N MET A 143 -15.31 12.19 -2.87
CA MET A 143 -16.41 12.49 -1.94
C MET A 143 -15.91 12.87 -0.54
N MET A 144 -14.93 12.16 0.02
CA MET A 144 -14.38 12.47 1.35
C MET A 144 -13.67 13.82 1.38
N ILE A 145 -12.91 14.14 0.32
CA ILE A 145 -12.11 15.36 0.26
C ILE A 145 -12.98 16.58 -0.09
N ASP A 146 -13.89 16.44 -1.04
CA ASP A 146 -14.72 17.56 -1.53
C ASP A 146 -15.83 17.94 -0.53
N GLN A 147 -16.43 16.96 0.17
CA GLN A 147 -17.45 17.22 1.19
C GLN A 147 -16.86 17.75 2.50
N ASN A 148 -15.56 17.55 2.74
CA ASN A 148 -14.86 18.03 3.93
C ASN A 148 -13.61 18.82 3.53
N PRO A 149 -13.76 20.07 3.07
CA PRO A 149 -12.65 20.87 2.55
C PRO A 149 -11.48 20.99 3.53
N GLY A 150 -10.26 21.02 3.00
CA GLY A 150 -9.05 21.20 3.78
C GLY A 150 -8.57 19.90 4.44
N VAL A 151 -8.05 20.00 5.66
CA VAL A 151 -7.42 18.88 6.39
C VAL A 151 -8.41 17.76 6.72
N GLY A 152 -9.69 18.11 6.95
CA GLY A 152 -10.73 17.17 7.38
C GLY A 152 -10.93 16.02 6.39
N GLY A 153 -11.07 16.33 5.12
CA GLY A 153 -11.27 15.33 4.07
C GLY A 153 -10.08 14.38 3.91
N TYR A 154 -8.86 14.92 3.96
CA TYR A 154 -7.65 14.08 3.92
C TYR A 154 -7.52 13.20 5.18
N ARG A 155 -7.93 13.69 6.35
CA ARG A 155 -7.96 12.86 7.57
C ARG A 155 -8.92 11.70 7.46
N LEU A 156 -10.12 11.92 6.92
CA LEU A 156 -11.09 10.85 6.67
C LEU A 156 -10.54 9.84 5.67
N PHE A 157 -9.95 10.33 4.57
CA PHE A 157 -9.38 9.48 3.54
C PHE A 157 -8.20 8.65 4.06
N PHE A 158 -7.26 9.24 4.78
CA PHE A 158 -6.15 8.49 5.39
C PHE A 158 -6.63 7.53 6.47
N GLY A 159 -7.67 7.87 7.23
CA GLY A 159 -8.33 6.95 8.16
C GLY A 159 -8.90 5.72 7.44
N PHE A 160 -9.57 5.92 6.30
CA PHE A 160 -10.02 4.83 5.44
C PHE A 160 -8.85 3.96 4.96
N LEU A 161 -7.72 4.57 4.53
CA LEU A 161 -6.54 3.81 4.12
C LEU A 161 -5.96 2.97 5.24
N ILE A 162 -5.84 3.52 6.45
CA ILE A 162 -5.37 2.80 7.62
C ILE A 162 -6.25 1.59 7.89
N ALA A 163 -7.58 1.76 7.83
CA ALA A 163 -8.53 0.65 8.00
C ALA A 163 -8.30 -0.46 6.95
N MET A 164 -8.09 -0.09 5.68
CA MET A 164 -7.80 -1.05 4.60
C MET A 164 -6.45 -1.76 4.79
N LEU A 165 -5.42 -1.06 5.26
CA LEU A 165 -4.11 -1.65 5.54
C LEU A 165 -4.17 -2.63 6.71
N VAL A 166 -4.91 -2.28 7.77
CA VAL A 166 -5.16 -3.18 8.92
C VAL A 166 -5.94 -4.40 8.46
N LEU A 167 -6.98 -4.23 7.65
CA LEU A 167 -7.74 -5.34 7.06
C LEU A 167 -6.82 -6.26 6.24
N GLY A 168 -5.91 -5.70 5.43
CA GLY A 168 -4.91 -6.44 4.69
C GLY A 168 -4.00 -7.26 5.60
N ALA A 169 -3.50 -6.67 6.70
CA ALA A 169 -2.70 -7.37 7.69
C ALA A 169 -3.46 -8.54 8.35
N VAL A 170 -4.73 -8.34 8.68
CA VAL A 170 -5.61 -9.39 9.23
C VAL A 170 -5.77 -10.54 8.23
N PHE A 171 -6.02 -10.26 6.96
CA PHE A 171 -6.09 -11.32 5.94
C PHE A 171 -4.77 -12.09 5.79
N VAL A 172 -3.62 -11.43 5.91
CA VAL A 172 -2.32 -12.12 5.91
C VAL A 172 -2.18 -13.05 7.12
N LEU A 173 -2.65 -12.65 8.30
CA LEU A 173 -2.66 -13.53 9.49
C LEU A 173 -3.55 -14.76 9.27
N PHE A 174 -4.73 -14.59 8.69
CA PHE A 174 -5.59 -15.72 8.32
C PHE A 174 -4.91 -16.64 7.31
N TRP A 175 -4.25 -16.09 6.28
CA TRP A 175 -3.50 -16.85 5.30
C TRP A 175 -2.38 -17.67 5.94
N LYS A 176 -1.58 -17.07 6.82
CA LYS A 176 -0.53 -17.77 7.57
C LYS A 176 -1.09 -18.89 8.45
N SER A 177 -2.22 -18.65 9.10
CA SER A 177 -2.90 -19.68 9.90
C SER A 177 -3.41 -20.84 9.04
N TYR A 178 -3.91 -20.54 7.84
CA TYR A 178 -4.35 -21.55 6.88
C TYR A 178 -3.19 -22.42 6.40
N LEU A 179 -2.06 -21.82 5.97
CA LEU A 179 -0.87 -22.57 5.53
C LEU A 179 -0.28 -23.44 6.63
N LYS A 180 -0.33 -23.00 7.88
CA LYS A 180 0.13 -23.79 9.04
C LYS A 180 -0.71 -25.07 9.24
N LYS A 181 -2.01 -25.00 8.90
CA LYS A 181 -2.93 -26.15 9.01
C LYS A 181 -2.87 -27.08 7.78
N HIS A 182 -2.42 -26.56 6.64
CA HIS A 182 -2.34 -27.28 5.37
C HIS A 182 -0.91 -27.16 4.81
N PRO A 183 0.09 -27.81 5.44
CA PRO A 183 1.46 -27.76 4.94
C PRO A 183 1.54 -28.40 3.55
N LYS A 184 2.41 -27.82 2.68
CA LYS A 184 2.70 -28.44 1.38
C LYS A 184 3.16 -29.86 1.60
N VAL A 185 2.49 -30.82 0.99
CA VAL A 185 3.00 -32.20 0.86
C VAL A 185 4.05 -32.13 -0.25
N ASN A 186 5.32 -32.28 0.13
CA ASN A 186 6.45 -32.38 -0.80
C ASN A 186 6.38 -33.68 -1.59
#